data_28918547af53995f218f8a4d16930a58
#
_entry.id   28918547af53995f218f8a4d16930a58
#
_cell.length_a   1.000
_cell.length_b   1.000
_cell.length_c   1.000
_cell.angle_alpha   90.00
_cell.angle_beta   90.00
_cell.angle_gamma   90.00
#
_symmetry.space_group_name_H-M   'P 1'
#
loop_
_entity.id
_entity.type
_entity.pdbx_description
1 polymer ?
#
loop_
_entity_poly.entity_id
_entity_poly.type
_entity_poly.pdbx_seq_one_letter_code
_entity_poly.pdbx_strand_id
1 'polypeptide(L)'
;MSRARALAVQAGLVALLAGSGCWEQVDRHWFDQMKNGPAVQTYAQKPFDPPEGTIPAGGMPERIGPDNPMFATPMYAPEARALQNPIPATAESIERGKHEFETYCAVCHGEDGLAAPTPDHPVTQKLGASGAPPFPLAATPSYTDGMIYTKIRYGKPLMPGYPQIAPEDRWHIINYIRTLFKGVS
;
A
#
# COMPACT_ATOMS: atom_id res chain seq x y z
N MET A 1 7.28 -56.16 -34.19
CA MET A 1 7.91 -54.86 -34.59
C MET A 1 9.33 -55.12 -35.00
N SER A 2 9.74 -54.71 -36.19
CA SER A 2 11.13 -54.94 -36.63
C SER A 2 12.10 -54.07 -35.79
N ARG A 3 13.30 -54.60 -35.52
CA ARG A 3 14.35 -53.89 -34.76
C ARG A 3 14.62 -52.49 -35.32
N ALA A 4 14.51 -52.31 -36.62
CA ALA A 4 14.62 -51.01 -37.29
C ALA A 4 13.56 -49.98 -36.87
N ARG A 5 12.30 -50.40 -36.66
CA ARG A 5 11.23 -49.51 -36.18
C ARG A 5 11.42 -49.11 -34.71
N ALA A 6 11.92 -50.03 -33.88
CA ALA A 6 12.20 -49.72 -32.48
C ALA A 6 13.36 -48.71 -32.37
N LEU A 7 14.42 -48.85 -33.16
CA LEU A 7 15.54 -47.90 -33.20
C LEU A 7 15.12 -46.51 -33.70
N ALA A 8 14.24 -46.44 -34.71
CA ALA A 8 13.74 -45.16 -35.20
C ALA A 8 12.87 -44.44 -34.16
N VAL A 9 12.04 -45.15 -33.40
CA VAL A 9 11.25 -44.59 -32.32
C VAL A 9 12.12 -44.07 -31.18
N GLN A 10 13.15 -44.86 -30.81
CA GLN A 10 14.10 -44.42 -29.77
C GLN A 10 14.90 -43.21 -30.20
N ALA A 11 15.39 -43.14 -31.42
CA ALA A 11 16.10 -41.98 -31.96
C ALA A 11 15.21 -40.73 -31.99
N GLY A 12 13.93 -40.87 -32.36
CA GLY A 12 12.95 -39.78 -32.32
C GLY A 12 12.67 -39.26 -30.91
N LEU A 13 12.60 -40.18 -29.94
CA LEU A 13 12.37 -39.78 -28.53
C LEU A 13 13.60 -39.05 -27.96
N VAL A 14 14.79 -39.49 -28.27
CA VAL A 14 16.04 -38.83 -27.87
C VAL A 14 16.15 -37.43 -28.49
N ALA A 15 15.81 -37.31 -29.78
CA ALA A 15 15.82 -36.01 -30.46
C ALA A 15 14.78 -35.03 -29.86
N LEU A 16 13.58 -35.52 -29.51
CA LEU A 16 12.55 -34.72 -28.82
C LEU A 16 13.01 -34.27 -27.42
N LEU A 17 13.64 -35.15 -26.65
CA LEU A 17 14.14 -34.81 -25.32
C LEU A 17 15.35 -33.86 -25.37
N ALA A 18 16.22 -34.00 -26.39
CA ALA A 18 17.33 -33.08 -26.61
C ALA A 18 16.85 -31.66 -27.07
N GLY A 19 15.76 -31.60 -27.85
CA GLY A 19 15.17 -30.33 -28.30
C GLY A 19 14.44 -29.54 -27.22
N SER A 20 13.88 -30.24 -26.22
CA SER A 20 13.17 -29.57 -25.13
C SER A 20 14.08 -28.91 -24.06
N GLY A 21 15.37 -29.32 -24.01
CA GLY A 21 16.34 -28.79 -23.06
C GLY A 21 16.90 -27.39 -23.43
N CYS A 22 16.71 -26.95 -24.67
CA CYS A 22 17.30 -25.66 -25.10
C CYS A 22 16.62 -24.40 -24.52
N TRP A 23 15.40 -24.51 -24.02
CA TRP A 23 14.69 -23.36 -23.47
C TRP A 23 15.21 -22.94 -22.08
N GLU A 24 15.68 -23.88 -21.27
CA GLU A 24 16.18 -23.58 -19.93
C GLU A 24 17.69 -23.21 -19.90
N GLN A 25 18.38 -23.34 -21.01
CA GLN A 25 19.81 -22.99 -21.11
C GLN A 25 20.05 -21.50 -21.42
N VAL A 26 19.00 -20.70 -21.61
CA VAL A 26 19.15 -19.26 -21.68
C VAL A 26 19.43 -18.77 -20.29
N ASP A 27 20.72 -18.60 -19.98
CA ASP A 27 21.14 -18.01 -18.72
C ASP A 27 20.48 -16.65 -18.54
N ARG A 28 19.81 -16.46 -17.42
CA ARG A 28 19.18 -15.17 -17.07
C ARG A 28 20.19 -14.02 -17.16
N HIS A 29 21.47 -14.28 -17.00
CA HIS A 29 22.55 -13.31 -17.12
C HIS A 29 22.81 -12.83 -18.55
N TRP A 30 22.38 -13.56 -19.59
CA TRP A 30 22.58 -13.13 -20.98
C TRP A 30 21.73 -11.92 -21.36
N PHE A 31 20.60 -11.71 -20.68
CA PHE A 31 19.69 -10.59 -20.90
C PHE A 31 19.69 -9.57 -19.76
N ASP A 32 20.58 -9.74 -18.79
CA ASP A 32 20.62 -8.95 -17.55
C ASP A 32 21.42 -7.65 -17.69
N GLN A 33 21.91 -7.35 -18.88
CA GLN A 33 22.84 -6.23 -19.12
C GLN A 33 22.30 -4.86 -18.72
N MET A 34 20.98 -4.70 -18.60
CA MET A 34 20.32 -3.45 -18.21
C MET A 34 19.52 -3.60 -16.90
N LYS A 35 19.30 -4.82 -16.41
CA LYS A 35 18.51 -5.07 -15.21
C LYS A 35 19.30 -4.83 -13.93
N ASN A 36 20.58 -5.16 -13.93
CA ASN A 36 21.49 -5.00 -12.79
C ASN A 36 22.60 -3.99 -13.11
N GLY A 37 22.25 -2.86 -13.74
CA GLY A 37 23.18 -1.76 -13.94
C GLY A 37 23.63 -1.13 -12.62
N PRO A 38 24.71 -0.31 -12.61
CA PRO A 38 25.16 0.39 -11.42
C PRO A 38 24.15 1.43 -10.92
N ALA A 39 23.15 1.78 -11.74
CA ALA A 39 22.06 2.66 -11.32
C ALA A 39 21.10 1.91 -10.38
N VAL A 40 20.82 2.49 -9.24
CA VAL A 40 19.81 1.99 -8.31
C VAL A 40 18.43 2.21 -8.92
N GLN A 41 17.76 1.12 -9.24
CA GLN A 41 16.38 1.14 -9.72
C GLN A 41 15.43 1.37 -8.55
N THR A 42 14.28 1.98 -8.82
CA THR A 42 13.22 2.17 -7.81
C THR A 42 12.86 0.80 -7.20
N TYR A 43 12.89 0.72 -5.88
CA TYR A 43 12.64 -0.51 -5.09
C TYR A 43 13.63 -1.66 -5.28
N ALA A 44 14.73 -1.49 -6.00
CA ALA A 44 15.72 -2.55 -6.20
C ALA A 44 16.66 -2.72 -5.00
N GLN A 45 16.86 -1.68 -4.21
CA GLN A 45 17.71 -1.70 -3.02
C GLN A 45 16.99 -1.00 -1.86
N LYS A 46 17.32 -1.41 -0.63
CA LYS A 46 16.91 -0.66 0.56
C LYS A 46 17.49 0.76 0.46
N PRO A 47 16.67 1.80 0.67
CA PRO A 47 17.20 3.16 0.78
C PRO A 47 18.34 3.24 1.79
N PHE A 48 19.36 4.02 1.50
CA PHE A 48 20.41 4.31 2.48
C PHE A 48 19.78 4.97 3.70
N ASP A 49 20.17 4.53 4.88
CA ASP A 49 19.83 5.23 6.09
C ASP A 49 20.50 6.61 6.06
N PRO A 50 19.81 7.69 6.41
CA PRO A 50 20.41 9.00 6.46
C PRO A 50 21.58 9.01 7.46
N PRO A 51 22.60 9.86 7.27
CA PRO A 51 23.69 9.97 8.22
C PRO A 51 23.18 10.21 9.65
N GLU A 52 23.89 9.67 10.63
CA GLU A 52 23.54 9.85 12.03
C GLU A 52 23.47 11.35 12.38
N GLY A 53 22.44 11.76 13.09
CA GLY A 53 22.20 13.17 13.43
C GLY A 53 21.49 13.99 12.36
N THR A 54 21.14 13.39 11.20
CA THR A 54 20.36 14.08 10.16
C THR A 54 18.92 14.28 10.62
N ILE A 55 18.44 15.51 10.54
CA ILE A 55 17.03 15.86 10.79
C ILE A 55 16.36 16.10 9.44
N PRO A 56 15.26 15.40 9.10
CA PRO A 56 14.51 15.66 7.86
C PRO A 56 14.03 17.10 7.79
N ALA A 57 13.96 17.68 6.58
CA ALA A 57 13.48 19.06 6.40
C ALA A 57 12.04 19.27 6.92
N GLY A 58 11.24 18.22 6.98
CA GLY A 58 9.88 18.23 7.58
C GLY A 58 9.86 18.02 9.10
N GLY A 59 11.01 18.08 9.78
CA GLY A 59 11.12 17.80 11.22
C GLY A 59 11.21 16.32 11.56
N MET A 60 11.41 16.00 12.84
CA MET A 60 11.39 14.62 13.31
C MET A 60 9.99 14.03 13.15
N PRO A 61 9.88 12.80 12.65
CA PRO A 61 8.59 12.14 12.58
C PRO A 61 8.02 12.04 14.01
N GLU A 62 6.80 12.55 14.17
CA GLU A 62 6.07 12.50 15.43
C GLU A 62 5.93 11.05 15.92
N ARG A 63 6.43 10.79 17.12
CA ARG A 63 6.28 9.47 17.76
C ARG A 63 4.93 9.39 18.47
N ILE A 64 4.04 8.60 17.94
CA ILE A 64 2.76 8.31 18.55
C ILE A 64 2.69 6.81 18.83
N GLY A 65 2.61 6.46 20.11
CA GLY A 65 2.45 5.07 20.55
C GLY A 65 3.76 4.28 20.70
N PRO A 66 3.66 3.02 21.13
CA PRO A 66 4.83 2.19 21.42
C PRO A 66 5.65 1.88 20.18
N ASP A 67 6.96 1.77 20.35
CA ASP A 67 7.97 1.55 19.30
C ASP A 67 7.83 0.19 18.55
N ASN A 68 6.90 -0.68 18.97
CA ASN A 68 6.68 -1.97 18.31
C ASN A 68 5.45 -1.94 17.39
N PRO A 69 5.66 -1.68 16.08
CA PRO A 69 4.56 -1.52 15.14
C PRO A 69 3.87 -2.84 14.74
N MET A 70 4.36 -4.01 15.20
CA MET A 70 3.88 -5.29 14.68
C MET A 70 2.61 -5.80 15.35
N PHE A 71 2.36 -5.47 16.62
CA PHE A 71 1.27 -6.05 17.40
C PHE A 71 0.31 -5.05 18.07
N ALA A 72 0.69 -3.79 18.18
CA ALA A 72 -0.20 -2.75 18.68
C ALA A 72 -0.90 -2.06 17.50
N THR A 73 -2.19 -1.84 17.60
CA THR A 73 -2.90 -0.94 16.69
C THR A 73 -2.78 0.46 17.29
N PRO A 74 -1.81 1.29 16.84
CA PRO A 74 -1.46 2.55 17.55
C PRO A 74 -2.64 3.50 17.69
N MET A 75 -3.64 3.38 16.80
CA MET A 75 -4.83 4.23 16.83
C MET A 75 -5.65 4.10 18.14
N TYR A 76 -5.51 2.99 18.86
CA TYR A 76 -6.23 2.79 20.14
C TYR A 76 -5.43 3.21 21.36
N ALA A 77 -4.18 3.64 21.20
CA ALA A 77 -3.37 4.16 22.28
C ALA A 77 -3.99 5.42 22.89
N PRO A 78 -3.87 5.62 24.22
CA PRO A 78 -4.38 6.82 24.87
C PRO A 78 -3.86 8.11 24.23
N GLU A 79 -2.59 8.13 23.83
CA GLU A 79 -1.94 9.25 23.18
C GLU A 79 -2.60 9.60 21.84
N ALA A 80 -2.90 8.57 21.04
CA ALA A 80 -3.62 8.76 19.77
C ALA A 80 -5.02 9.33 19.99
N ARG A 81 -5.73 8.86 21.02
CA ARG A 81 -7.07 9.36 21.36
C ARG A 81 -7.05 10.80 21.84
N ALA A 82 -5.97 11.20 22.52
CA ALA A 82 -5.81 12.54 23.06
C ALA A 82 -5.45 13.60 22.02
N LEU A 83 -4.94 13.18 20.85
CA LEU A 83 -4.60 14.11 19.77
C LEU A 83 -5.82 14.86 19.28
N GLN A 84 -5.68 16.17 19.20
CA GLN A 84 -6.69 17.07 18.65
C GLN A 84 -6.22 17.56 17.28
N ASN A 85 -7.14 17.71 16.35
CA ASN A 85 -6.83 18.32 15.06
C ASN A 85 -6.49 19.82 15.28
N PRO A 86 -5.25 20.25 14.99
CA PRO A 86 -4.86 21.64 15.14
C PRO A 86 -5.37 22.53 14.00
N ILE A 87 -5.89 21.93 12.91
CA ILE A 87 -6.28 22.64 11.71
C ILE A 87 -7.81 22.82 11.70
N PRO A 88 -8.32 24.06 11.67
CA PRO A 88 -9.75 24.29 11.60
C PRO A 88 -10.32 23.78 10.27
N ALA A 89 -11.56 23.28 10.32
CA ALA A 89 -12.26 22.73 9.15
C ALA A 89 -12.80 23.86 8.26
N THR A 90 -11.91 24.64 7.64
CA THR A 90 -12.25 25.69 6.67
C THR A 90 -12.54 25.07 5.30
N ALA A 91 -13.17 25.82 4.40
CA ALA A 91 -13.40 25.38 3.02
C ALA A 91 -12.08 25.02 2.31
N GLU A 92 -11.02 25.80 2.53
CA GLU A 92 -9.69 25.54 1.98
C GLU A 92 -9.10 24.23 2.53
N SER A 93 -9.20 24.03 3.85
CA SER A 93 -8.74 22.80 4.49
C SER A 93 -9.47 21.57 3.95
N ILE A 94 -10.78 21.67 3.76
CA ILE A 94 -11.61 20.58 3.24
C ILE A 94 -11.26 20.29 1.78
N GLU A 95 -11.05 21.29 0.95
CA GLU A 95 -10.67 21.12 -0.45
C GLU A 95 -9.28 20.46 -0.58
N ARG A 96 -8.31 20.92 0.22
CA ARG A 96 -6.98 20.26 0.27
C ARG A 96 -7.10 18.82 0.74
N GLY A 97 -7.89 18.59 1.80
CA GLY A 97 -8.15 17.25 2.32
C GLY A 97 -8.82 16.33 1.31
N LYS A 98 -9.73 16.86 0.49
CA LYS A 98 -10.38 16.16 -0.61
C LYS A 98 -9.34 15.71 -1.65
N HIS A 99 -8.50 16.62 -2.11
CA HIS A 99 -7.44 16.31 -3.08
C HIS A 99 -6.51 15.19 -2.60
N GLU A 100 -6.05 15.28 -1.35
CA GLU A 100 -5.19 14.26 -0.75
C GLU A 100 -5.92 12.92 -0.54
N PHE A 101 -7.20 12.97 -0.17
CA PHE A 101 -8.04 11.80 -0.03
C PHE A 101 -8.24 11.08 -1.37
N GLU A 102 -8.55 11.79 -2.44
CA GLU A 102 -8.69 11.25 -3.79
C GLU A 102 -7.38 10.62 -4.27
N THR A 103 -6.24 11.22 -3.92
CA THR A 103 -4.92 10.74 -4.32
C THR A 103 -4.52 9.44 -3.61
N TYR A 104 -4.73 9.34 -2.30
CA TYR A 104 -4.18 8.26 -1.48
C TYR A 104 -5.21 7.26 -0.95
N CYS A 105 -6.44 7.67 -0.77
CA CYS A 105 -7.44 6.92 -0.01
C CYS A 105 -8.55 6.35 -0.89
N ALA A 106 -9.01 7.12 -1.89
CA ALA A 106 -10.17 6.77 -2.71
C ALA A 106 -9.98 5.47 -3.48
N VAL A 107 -8.75 5.11 -3.85
CA VAL A 107 -8.44 3.84 -4.54
C VAL A 107 -8.95 2.60 -3.78
N CYS A 108 -9.01 2.66 -2.46
CA CYS A 108 -9.51 1.59 -1.60
C CYS A 108 -10.84 1.93 -0.94
N HIS A 109 -11.07 3.18 -0.59
CA HIS A 109 -12.27 3.58 0.16
C HIS A 109 -13.41 4.13 -0.71
N GLY A 110 -13.17 4.34 -2.02
CA GLY A 110 -14.09 5.04 -2.90
C GLY A 110 -14.10 6.55 -2.64
N GLU A 111 -14.57 7.32 -3.60
CA GLU A 111 -14.70 8.78 -3.46
C GLU A 111 -15.75 9.16 -2.39
N ASP A 112 -16.75 8.30 -2.22
CA ASP A 112 -17.80 8.41 -1.21
C ASP A 112 -17.40 7.87 0.17
N GLY A 113 -16.25 7.24 0.29
CA GLY A 113 -15.76 6.62 1.52
C GLY A 113 -16.52 5.35 1.95
N LEU A 114 -17.41 4.81 1.12
CA LEU A 114 -18.23 3.64 1.48
C LEU A 114 -17.53 2.32 1.21
N ALA A 115 -16.41 2.33 0.50
CA ALA A 115 -15.63 1.14 0.15
C ALA A 115 -16.46 0.06 -0.58
N ALA A 116 -17.46 0.48 -1.35
CA ALA A 116 -18.37 -0.43 -2.03
C ALA A 116 -17.63 -1.20 -3.15
N PRO A 117 -17.79 -2.53 -3.24
CA PRO A 117 -17.17 -3.34 -4.30
C PRO A 117 -17.97 -3.20 -5.61
N THR A 118 -17.79 -2.09 -6.30
CA THR A 118 -18.41 -1.82 -7.59
C THR A 118 -17.45 -2.09 -8.75
N PRO A 119 -17.95 -2.28 -10.00
CA PRO A 119 -17.08 -2.41 -11.17
C PRO A 119 -16.12 -1.24 -11.37
N ASP A 120 -16.50 -0.04 -10.94
CA ASP A 120 -15.70 1.18 -11.04
C ASP A 120 -14.58 1.23 -9.98
N HIS A 121 -14.62 0.33 -8.99
CA HIS A 121 -13.62 0.21 -7.93
C HIS A 121 -12.97 -1.17 -7.90
N PRO A 122 -12.11 -1.52 -8.88
CA PRO A 122 -11.56 -2.87 -9.04
C PRO A 122 -10.69 -3.31 -7.86
N VAL A 123 -10.06 -2.39 -7.15
CA VAL A 123 -9.25 -2.69 -5.95
C VAL A 123 -10.16 -3.17 -4.83
N THR A 124 -11.23 -2.45 -4.55
CA THR A 124 -12.24 -2.82 -3.52
C THR A 124 -12.87 -4.17 -3.82
N GLN A 125 -13.19 -4.43 -5.09
CA GLN A 125 -13.74 -5.70 -5.54
C GLN A 125 -12.76 -6.86 -5.29
N LYS A 126 -11.48 -6.69 -5.64
CA LYS A 126 -10.45 -7.71 -5.43
C LYS A 126 -10.20 -7.98 -3.94
N LEU A 127 -10.13 -6.93 -3.12
CA LEU A 127 -9.96 -7.05 -1.68
C LEU A 127 -11.17 -7.73 -1.04
N GLY A 128 -12.39 -7.38 -1.44
CA GLY A 128 -13.61 -8.05 -1.00
C GLY A 128 -13.63 -9.53 -1.35
N ALA A 129 -13.24 -9.89 -2.56
CA ALA A 129 -13.15 -11.28 -3.01
C ALA A 129 -12.08 -12.08 -2.24
N SER A 130 -11.03 -11.43 -1.73
CA SER A 130 -10.02 -12.06 -0.88
C SER A 130 -10.42 -12.20 0.59
N GLY A 131 -11.63 -11.77 0.98
CA GLY A 131 -12.12 -11.78 2.35
C GLY A 131 -11.59 -10.64 3.22
N ALA A 132 -10.99 -9.63 2.64
CA ALA A 132 -10.42 -8.48 3.33
C ALA A 132 -10.91 -7.14 2.73
N PRO A 133 -12.23 -6.88 2.70
CA PRO A 133 -12.74 -5.65 2.14
C PRO A 133 -12.23 -4.44 2.93
N PRO A 134 -12.01 -3.30 2.26
CA PRO A 134 -11.72 -2.05 2.96
C PRO A 134 -12.86 -1.69 3.90
N PHE A 135 -12.49 -1.07 5.02
CA PHE A 135 -13.47 -0.66 6.02
C PHE A 135 -14.22 0.60 5.56
N PRO A 136 -15.56 0.60 5.56
CA PRO A 136 -16.33 1.79 5.22
C PRO A 136 -16.05 2.92 6.22
N LEU A 137 -15.74 4.11 5.71
CA LEU A 137 -15.44 5.27 6.55
C LEU A 137 -16.68 5.81 7.29
N ALA A 138 -17.88 5.32 6.94
CA ALA A 138 -19.13 5.62 7.65
C ALA A 138 -19.06 5.28 9.16
N ALA A 139 -18.14 4.42 9.58
CA ALA A 139 -17.91 4.14 11.00
C ALA A 139 -16.95 5.13 11.68
N THR A 140 -16.29 6.03 10.93
CA THR A 140 -15.34 7.00 11.49
C THR A 140 -15.94 8.04 12.45
N PRO A 141 -17.27 8.36 12.46
CA PRO A 141 -17.83 9.21 13.49
C PRO A 141 -17.56 8.74 14.92
N SER A 142 -17.40 7.43 15.13
CA SER A 142 -17.06 6.86 16.45
C SER A 142 -15.58 7.01 16.84
N TYR A 143 -14.71 7.43 15.92
CA TYR A 143 -13.28 7.60 16.16
C TYR A 143 -12.92 9.06 16.39
N THR A 144 -11.96 9.30 17.30
CA THR A 144 -11.39 10.64 17.44
C THR A 144 -10.51 10.99 16.25
N ASP A 145 -10.26 12.27 16.02
CA ASP A 145 -9.40 12.72 14.93
C ASP A 145 -7.98 12.15 15.06
N GLY A 146 -7.46 12.09 16.28
CA GLY A 146 -6.16 11.49 16.54
C GLY A 146 -6.10 9.99 16.24
N MET A 147 -7.19 9.26 16.43
CA MET A 147 -7.28 7.84 16.04
C MET A 147 -7.19 7.70 14.52
N ILE A 148 -7.90 8.54 13.77
CA ILE A 148 -7.86 8.53 12.30
C ILE A 148 -6.47 8.95 11.82
N TYR A 149 -5.89 10.00 12.38
CA TYR A 149 -4.54 10.46 12.07
C TYR A 149 -3.50 9.34 12.24
N THR A 150 -3.56 8.68 13.37
CA THR A 150 -2.67 7.56 13.69
C THR A 150 -2.87 6.39 12.74
N LYS A 151 -4.13 6.12 12.36
CA LYS A 151 -4.47 5.11 11.37
C LYS A 151 -3.89 5.41 10.00
N ILE A 152 -3.99 6.64 9.54
CA ILE A 152 -3.39 7.06 8.26
C ILE A 152 -1.87 6.86 8.31
N ARG A 153 -1.22 7.28 9.37
CA ARG A 153 0.24 7.23 9.48
C ARG A 153 0.80 5.81 9.55
N TYR A 154 0.24 4.97 10.42
CA TYR A 154 0.81 3.66 10.75
C TYR A 154 0.09 2.49 10.08
N GLY A 155 -1.13 2.67 9.65
CA GLY A 155 -1.93 1.61 9.04
C GLY A 155 -2.40 0.55 10.04
N LYS A 156 -2.44 -0.70 9.56
CA LYS A 156 -2.77 -1.96 10.25
C LYS A 156 -4.23 -2.13 10.68
N PRO A 157 -4.73 -3.36 10.75
CA PRO A 157 -4.05 -4.59 10.35
C PRO A 157 -3.93 -4.77 8.84
N LEU A 158 -4.92 -4.35 8.04
CA LEU A 158 -5.00 -4.56 6.59
C LEU A 158 -4.65 -3.29 5.80
N MET A 159 -4.96 -2.11 6.33
CA MET A 159 -4.63 -0.83 5.71
C MET A 159 -3.12 -0.56 5.82
N PRO A 160 -2.41 -0.28 4.73
CA PRO A 160 -1.02 0.17 4.81
C PRO A 160 -0.93 1.53 5.51
N GLY A 161 0.23 1.81 6.10
CA GLY A 161 0.52 3.15 6.62
C GLY A 161 0.99 4.07 5.49
N TYR A 162 0.70 5.36 5.65
CA TYR A 162 1.08 6.41 4.70
C TYR A 162 1.99 7.45 5.38
N PRO A 163 3.22 7.08 5.79
CA PRO A 163 4.13 8.00 6.45
C PRO A 163 4.59 9.14 5.53
N GLN A 164 4.51 8.94 4.21
CA GLN A 164 4.89 9.93 3.19
C GLN A 164 3.92 11.11 3.09
N ILE A 165 2.67 10.98 3.54
CA ILE A 165 1.74 12.10 3.62
C ILE A 165 2.23 13.04 4.71
N ALA A 166 2.36 14.33 4.41
CA ALA A 166 2.80 15.32 5.39
C ALA A 166 1.86 15.33 6.63
N PRO A 167 2.40 15.58 7.83
CA PRO A 167 1.57 15.63 9.04
C PRO A 167 0.36 16.55 8.92
N GLU A 168 0.57 17.71 8.32
CA GLU A 168 -0.49 18.69 8.08
C GLU A 168 -1.57 18.17 7.14
N ASP A 169 -1.18 17.50 6.05
CA ASP A 169 -2.11 16.96 5.07
C ASP A 169 -2.98 15.85 5.64
N ARG A 170 -2.49 15.07 6.60
CA ARG A 170 -3.31 14.08 7.32
C ARG A 170 -4.48 14.75 8.06
N TRP A 171 -4.25 15.93 8.64
CA TRP A 171 -5.30 16.70 9.32
C TRP A 171 -6.31 17.28 8.34
N HIS A 172 -5.86 17.75 7.18
CA HIS A 172 -6.75 18.17 6.09
C HIS A 172 -7.63 17.01 5.60
N ILE A 173 -7.03 15.81 5.39
CA ILE A 173 -7.79 14.60 5.04
C ILE A 173 -8.87 14.30 6.07
N ILE A 174 -8.58 14.42 7.37
CA ILE A 174 -9.56 14.20 8.44
C ILE A 174 -10.70 15.21 8.36
N ASN A 175 -10.40 16.49 8.14
CA ASN A 175 -11.42 17.51 7.95
C ASN A 175 -12.36 17.16 6.79
N TYR A 176 -11.82 16.64 5.68
CA TYR A 176 -12.63 16.18 4.56
C TYR A 176 -13.47 14.94 4.92
N ILE A 177 -12.88 13.91 5.53
CA ILE A 177 -13.60 12.68 5.95
C ILE A 177 -14.80 13.05 6.84
N ARG A 178 -14.62 14.02 7.73
CA ARG A 178 -15.73 14.50 8.60
C ARG A 178 -16.89 15.11 7.82
N THR A 179 -16.66 15.61 6.60
CA THR A 179 -17.71 16.15 5.76
C THR A 179 -18.52 15.07 5.05
N LEU A 180 -17.89 13.93 4.71
CA LEU A 180 -18.54 12.83 4.00
C LEU A 180 -19.74 12.26 4.79
N PHE A 181 -19.67 12.28 6.11
CA PHE A 181 -20.65 11.65 6.99
C PHE A 181 -21.31 12.63 7.97
N LYS A 182 -21.34 13.93 7.65
CA LYS A 182 -22.12 14.94 8.41
C LYS A 182 -23.61 14.60 8.28
N GLY A 183 -24.20 14.13 9.38
CA GLY A 183 -25.63 13.81 9.45
C GLY A 183 -25.94 12.33 9.59
N VAL A 184 -24.96 11.48 9.65
CA VAL A 184 -25.08 10.05 10.03
C VAL A 184 -24.73 9.94 11.52
N SER A 185 -25.65 10.30 12.39
CA SER A 185 -25.56 10.13 13.85
C SER A 185 -26.84 9.47 14.35
#